data_7552ecb76fefdf0d7c90246210c6f999
#
_entry.id   7552ecb76fefdf0d7c90246210c6f999
#
_cell.length_a   1.000
_cell.length_b   1.000
_cell.length_c   1.000
_cell.angle_alpha   90.00
_cell.angle_beta   90.00
_cell.angle_gamma   90.00
#
_symmetry.space_group_name_H-M   'P 1'
#
loop_
_entity.id
_entity.type
_entity.pdbx_description
1 polymer ?
#
loop_
_entity_poly.entity_id
_entity_poly.type
_entity_poly.pdbx_seq_one_letter_code
_entity_poly.pdbx_strand_id
1 'polypeptide(L)'
;MAMLKNQVSELLWYGQIETTVDRAKAVRSLAEKYITIAMRAYQDDVKVTKTVTDAKGAKKEVVFTNDGAKKLAARRRLMAELVDLQETKGAKESKSAYKARIKDTKHPLIEKMFKEYAPKYDARKNELGQGGGYTRILKTGTRRGDAAETCILKLI
;
A
#
# COMPACT_ATOMS: atom_id res chain seq x y z
N MET A 1 -2.16 -5.33 -19.08
CA MET A 1 -2.51 -4.73 -17.75
C MET A 1 -1.82 -5.41 -16.57
N ALA A 2 -1.64 -6.75 -16.53
CA ALA A 2 -1.01 -7.45 -15.38
C ALA A 2 0.39 -6.92 -15.01
N MET A 3 1.27 -6.70 -15.99
CA MET A 3 2.63 -6.16 -15.76
C MET A 3 2.62 -4.78 -15.06
N LEU A 4 1.72 -3.87 -15.47
CA LEU A 4 1.61 -2.56 -14.82
C LEU A 4 1.11 -2.68 -13.38
N LYS A 5 0.16 -3.59 -13.10
CA LYS A 5 -0.31 -3.86 -11.73
C LYS A 5 0.82 -4.36 -10.84
N ASN A 6 1.67 -5.27 -11.34
CA ASN A 6 2.85 -5.75 -10.60
C ASN A 6 3.82 -4.60 -10.30
N GLN A 7 4.18 -3.79 -11.31
CA GLN A 7 5.09 -2.67 -11.12
C GLN A 7 4.55 -1.59 -10.16
N VAL A 8 3.24 -1.32 -10.21
CA VAL A 8 2.61 -0.41 -9.23
C VAL A 8 2.68 -0.99 -7.81
N SER A 9 2.40 -2.29 -7.65
CA SER A 9 2.47 -2.96 -6.35
C SER A 9 3.90 -2.96 -5.81
N GLU A 10 4.91 -3.24 -6.65
CA GLU A 10 6.32 -3.15 -6.29
C GLU A 10 6.74 -1.72 -5.91
N LEU A 11 6.31 -0.71 -6.68
CA LEU A 11 6.57 0.69 -6.34
C LEU A 11 6.02 1.06 -4.96
N LEU A 12 4.78 0.68 -4.68
CA LEU A 12 4.14 0.96 -3.39
C LEU A 12 4.74 0.13 -2.25
N TRP A 13 5.32 -1.03 -2.54
CA TRP A 13 5.96 -1.88 -1.55
C TRP A 13 7.37 -1.42 -1.19
N TYR A 14 8.22 -1.23 -2.21
CA TYR A 14 9.64 -0.88 -2.04
C TYR A 14 9.91 0.62 -2.00
N GLY A 15 8.94 1.45 -2.43
CA GLY A 15 9.11 2.91 -2.51
C GLY A 15 9.80 3.39 -3.76
N GLN A 16 10.50 2.51 -4.51
CA GLN A 16 11.14 2.82 -5.78
C GLN A 16 11.27 1.59 -6.67
N ILE A 17 11.24 1.82 -7.99
CA ILE A 17 11.47 0.78 -9.00
C ILE A 17 12.32 1.34 -10.13
N GLU A 18 13.10 0.48 -10.78
CA GLU A 18 13.84 0.80 -12.01
C GLU A 18 13.08 0.24 -13.22
N THR A 19 12.82 1.06 -14.22
CA THR A 19 12.05 0.67 -15.39
C THR A 19 12.34 1.62 -16.57
N THR A 20 11.70 1.41 -17.73
CA THR A 20 11.78 2.34 -18.85
C THR A 20 10.88 3.57 -18.60
N VAL A 21 11.26 4.71 -19.20
CA VAL A 21 10.54 5.99 -19.02
C VAL A 21 9.05 5.89 -19.39
N ASP A 22 8.70 5.18 -20.44
CA ASP A 22 7.30 5.05 -20.87
C ASP A 22 6.48 4.20 -19.92
N ARG A 23 7.06 3.10 -19.40
CA ARG A 23 6.43 2.31 -18.34
C ARG A 23 6.27 3.12 -17.05
N ALA A 24 7.29 3.89 -16.67
CA ALA A 24 7.24 4.76 -15.50
C ALA A 24 6.10 5.78 -15.58
N LYS A 25 5.85 6.38 -16.74
CA LYS A 25 4.72 7.30 -16.96
C LYS A 25 3.38 6.62 -16.72
N ALA A 26 3.20 5.39 -17.24
CA ALA A 26 1.98 4.61 -17.05
C ALA A 26 1.78 4.20 -15.59
N VAL A 27 2.84 3.68 -14.94
CA VAL A 27 2.84 3.27 -13.52
C VAL A 27 2.56 4.45 -12.59
N ARG A 28 3.17 5.62 -12.87
CA ARG A 28 2.97 6.87 -12.13
C ARG A 28 1.48 7.22 -12.02
N SER A 29 0.79 7.25 -13.15
CA SER A 29 -0.63 7.60 -13.21
C SER A 29 -1.50 6.70 -12.33
N LEU A 30 -1.24 5.39 -12.36
CA LEU A 30 -1.97 4.41 -11.56
C LEU A 30 -1.62 4.51 -10.07
N ALA A 31 -0.33 4.63 -9.73
CA ALA A 31 0.13 4.74 -8.35
C ALA A 31 -0.47 5.98 -7.66
N GLU A 32 -0.43 7.14 -8.30
CA GLU A 32 -1.01 8.38 -7.76
C GLU A 32 -2.53 8.27 -7.56
N LYS A 33 -3.22 7.60 -8.47
CA LYS A 33 -4.66 7.31 -8.33
C LYS A 33 -4.95 6.43 -7.11
N TYR A 34 -4.16 5.37 -6.89
CA TYR A 34 -4.39 4.46 -5.76
C TYR A 34 -4.05 5.11 -4.41
N ILE A 35 -2.99 5.91 -4.34
CA ILE A 35 -2.67 6.71 -3.16
C ILE A 35 -3.82 7.67 -2.84
N THR A 36 -4.37 8.35 -3.84
CA THR A 36 -5.51 9.27 -3.66
C THR A 36 -6.76 8.54 -3.15
N ILE A 37 -7.04 7.32 -3.63
CA ILE A 37 -8.16 6.50 -3.14
C ILE A 37 -7.97 6.18 -1.65
N ALA A 38 -6.76 5.78 -1.24
CA ALA A 38 -6.46 5.49 0.16
C ALA A 38 -6.60 6.74 1.04
N MET A 39 -6.04 7.89 0.61
CA MET A 39 -6.10 9.17 1.34
C MET A 39 -7.54 9.65 1.61
N ARG A 40 -8.45 9.46 0.65
CA ARG A 40 -9.84 9.92 0.81
C ARG A 40 -10.66 9.07 1.78
N ALA A 41 -10.17 7.91 2.16
CA ALA A 41 -10.96 6.92 2.88
C ALA A 41 -10.33 6.45 4.20
N TYR A 42 -9.06 6.77 4.50
CA TYR A 42 -8.34 6.18 5.62
C TYR A 42 -8.91 6.54 7.00
N GLN A 43 -9.59 7.68 7.14
CA GLN A 43 -10.17 8.15 8.39
C GLN A 43 -11.56 7.56 8.70
N ASP A 44 -12.17 6.85 7.74
CA ASP A 44 -13.53 6.32 7.90
C ASP A 44 -13.49 5.00 8.70
N ASP A 45 -13.39 5.14 10.02
CA ASP A 45 -13.38 4.05 10.97
C ASP A 45 -14.63 4.06 11.85
N VAL A 46 -15.22 2.87 12.08
CA VAL A 46 -16.37 2.66 12.93
C VAL A 46 -15.97 1.83 14.15
N LYS A 47 -16.19 2.37 15.34
CA LYS A 47 -15.98 1.65 16.61
C LYS A 47 -17.21 0.82 16.93
N VAL A 48 -17.04 -0.48 17.12
CA VAL A 48 -18.10 -1.42 17.48
C VAL A 48 -17.73 -2.13 18.77
N THR A 49 -18.57 -2.01 19.79
CA THR A 49 -18.41 -2.74 21.04
C THR A 49 -19.00 -4.13 20.88
N LYS A 50 -18.22 -5.16 21.16
CA LYS A 50 -18.67 -6.57 21.17
C LYS A 50 -18.39 -7.20 22.52
N THR A 51 -19.34 -7.97 23.00
CA THR A 51 -19.16 -8.79 24.19
C THR A 51 -18.43 -10.08 23.81
N VAL A 52 -17.23 -10.26 24.32
CA VAL A 52 -16.42 -11.46 24.12
C VAL A 52 -16.44 -12.25 25.41
N THR A 53 -16.72 -13.57 25.33
CA THR A 53 -16.67 -14.46 26.45
C THR A 53 -15.28 -15.07 26.55
N ASP A 54 -14.60 -14.83 27.67
CA ASP A 54 -13.29 -15.45 27.96
C ASP A 54 -13.41 -16.96 28.13
N ALA A 55 -12.28 -17.68 28.01
CA ALA A 55 -12.22 -19.14 28.26
C ALA A 55 -12.75 -19.58 29.65
N LYS A 56 -12.86 -18.64 30.61
CA LYS A 56 -13.41 -18.83 31.95
C LYS A 56 -14.90 -18.45 32.07
N GLY A 57 -15.58 -18.17 30.96
CA GLY A 57 -17.01 -17.80 30.95
C GLY A 57 -17.32 -16.34 31.33
N ALA A 58 -16.33 -15.52 31.64
CA ALA A 58 -16.53 -14.11 31.97
C ALA A 58 -16.78 -13.29 30.69
N LYS A 59 -17.85 -12.50 30.69
CA LYS A 59 -18.18 -11.58 29.59
C LYS A 59 -17.40 -10.29 29.76
N LYS A 60 -16.60 -9.94 28.72
CA LYS A 60 -15.88 -8.65 28.63
C LYS A 60 -16.34 -7.88 27.40
N GLU A 61 -16.56 -6.60 27.55
CA GLU A 61 -16.80 -5.70 26.42
C GLU A 61 -15.47 -5.29 25.81
N VAL A 62 -15.30 -5.59 24.53
CA VAL A 62 -14.12 -5.22 23.76
C VAL A 62 -14.54 -4.32 22.61
N VAL A 63 -13.88 -3.16 22.49
CA VAL A 63 -14.12 -2.22 21.40
C VAL A 63 -13.25 -2.62 20.23
N PHE A 64 -13.88 -2.93 19.09
CA PHE A 64 -13.22 -3.21 17.82
C PHE A 64 -13.37 -2.00 16.90
N THR A 65 -12.29 -1.63 16.23
CA THR A 65 -12.30 -0.62 15.16
C THR A 65 -12.44 -1.34 13.83
N ASN A 66 -13.55 -1.14 13.15
CA ASN A 66 -13.82 -1.69 11.83
C ASN A 66 -13.71 -0.59 10.78
N ASP A 67 -13.43 -0.98 9.53
CA ASP A 67 -13.49 -0.04 8.41
C ASP A 67 -14.94 0.43 8.19
N GLY A 68 -15.14 1.74 8.03
CA GLY A 68 -16.40 2.33 7.60
C GLY A 68 -16.70 2.03 6.13
N ALA A 69 -17.88 2.42 5.67
CA ALA A 69 -18.35 2.09 4.33
C ALA A 69 -17.40 2.57 3.21
N LYS A 70 -16.89 3.80 3.34
CA LYS A 70 -15.95 4.39 2.36
C LYS A 70 -14.60 3.68 2.38
N LYS A 71 -14.04 3.39 3.57
CA LYS A 71 -12.76 2.70 3.72
C LYS A 71 -12.85 1.26 3.23
N LEU A 72 -13.94 0.56 3.53
CA LEU A 72 -14.18 -0.79 3.05
C LEU A 72 -14.28 -0.85 1.52
N ALA A 73 -15.01 0.09 0.90
CA ALA A 73 -15.10 0.17 -0.56
C ALA A 73 -13.74 0.47 -1.21
N ALA A 74 -12.95 1.40 -0.64
CA ALA A 74 -11.60 1.71 -1.10
C ALA A 74 -10.68 0.48 -0.96
N ARG A 75 -10.70 -0.22 0.17
CA ARG A 75 -9.95 -1.46 0.41
C ARG A 75 -10.26 -2.52 -0.63
N ARG A 76 -11.54 -2.81 -0.89
CA ARG A 76 -11.97 -3.78 -1.92
C ARG A 76 -11.47 -3.40 -3.31
N ARG A 77 -11.54 -2.13 -3.67
CA ARG A 77 -11.05 -1.63 -4.96
C ARG A 77 -9.54 -1.79 -5.09
N LEU A 78 -8.77 -1.41 -4.06
CA LEU A 78 -7.31 -1.55 -4.07
C LEU A 78 -6.88 -3.02 -4.14
N MET A 79 -7.56 -3.93 -3.42
CA MET A 79 -7.31 -5.37 -3.48
C MET A 79 -7.59 -5.98 -4.87
N ALA A 80 -8.55 -5.47 -5.62
CA ALA A 80 -8.83 -5.92 -6.99
C ALA A 80 -7.78 -5.44 -8.01
N GLU A 81 -7.14 -4.31 -7.73
CA GLU A 81 -6.20 -3.67 -8.66
C GLU A 81 -4.73 -3.96 -8.35
N LEU A 82 -4.37 -4.16 -7.10
CA LEU A 82 -3.00 -4.41 -6.66
C LEU A 82 -2.73 -5.90 -6.46
N VAL A 83 -1.48 -6.31 -6.66
CA VAL A 83 -1.01 -7.64 -6.33
C VAL A 83 -0.61 -7.67 -4.86
N ASP A 84 -1.04 -8.69 -4.14
CA ASP A 84 -0.74 -8.86 -2.72
C ASP A 84 0.71 -9.27 -2.52
N LEU A 85 1.55 -8.31 -2.19
CA LEU A 85 2.96 -8.53 -1.86
C LEU A 85 3.09 -8.72 -0.35
N GLN A 86 3.84 -9.75 0.03
CA GLN A 86 4.12 -10.08 1.42
C GLN A 86 5.61 -9.93 1.71
N GLU A 87 5.93 -9.73 2.97
CA GLU A 87 7.32 -9.75 3.42
C GLU A 87 7.96 -11.10 3.13
N THR A 88 9.21 -11.07 2.69
CA THR A 88 9.98 -12.29 2.49
C THR A 88 10.48 -12.86 3.81
N LYS A 89 10.60 -14.17 3.88
CA LYS A 89 11.18 -14.86 5.04
C LYS A 89 12.65 -14.47 5.22
N GLY A 90 13.03 -14.07 6.43
CA GLY A 90 14.42 -13.78 6.77
C GLY A 90 15.31 -15.03 6.65
N ALA A 91 16.59 -14.85 6.26
CA ALA A 91 17.55 -15.96 6.02
C ALA A 91 17.73 -16.89 7.23
N LYS A 92 17.65 -16.35 8.46
CA LYS A 92 17.79 -17.09 9.73
C LYS A 92 16.45 -17.34 10.45
N GLU A 93 15.33 -16.94 9.86
CA GLU A 93 13.99 -17.06 10.46
C GLU A 93 13.44 -18.48 10.28
N SER A 94 12.85 -19.08 11.32
CA SER A 94 12.18 -20.38 11.20
C SER A 94 10.83 -20.20 10.46
N LYS A 95 10.34 -21.30 9.85
CA LYS A 95 9.07 -21.29 9.12
C LYS A 95 7.86 -20.98 10.04
N SER A 96 7.93 -21.41 11.30
CA SER A 96 6.90 -21.14 12.32
C SER A 96 6.91 -19.68 12.77
N ALA A 97 8.10 -19.10 13.02
CA ALA A 97 8.25 -17.70 13.39
C ALA A 97 7.76 -16.76 12.27
N TYR A 98 8.13 -17.05 11.01
CA TYR A 98 7.63 -16.32 9.85
C TYR A 98 6.10 -16.35 9.76
N LYS A 99 5.48 -17.53 9.89
CA LYS A 99 4.02 -17.65 9.86
C LYS A 99 3.35 -16.92 11.03
N ALA A 100 3.93 -16.94 12.22
CA ALA A 100 3.42 -16.21 13.37
C ALA A 100 3.46 -14.69 13.14
N ARG A 101 4.55 -14.17 12.55
CA ARG A 101 4.74 -12.75 12.26
C ARG A 101 3.74 -12.21 11.23
N ILE A 102 3.45 -12.96 10.17
CA ILE A 102 2.54 -12.52 9.10
C ILE A 102 1.07 -12.86 9.36
N LYS A 103 0.75 -13.62 10.43
CA LYS A 103 -0.59 -14.12 10.72
C LYS A 103 -1.63 -13.02 10.88
N ASP A 104 -1.25 -11.91 11.50
CA ASP A 104 -2.17 -10.85 11.88
C ASP A 104 -2.49 -9.88 10.73
N THR A 105 -1.65 -9.88 9.67
CA THR A 105 -1.81 -8.97 8.53
C THR A 105 -2.07 -9.75 7.25
N LYS A 106 -3.35 -9.85 6.85
CA LYS A 106 -3.75 -10.61 5.65
C LYS A 106 -3.28 -9.97 4.34
N HIS A 107 -3.31 -8.64 4.27
CA HIS A 107 -2.97 -7.86 3.07
C HIS A 107 -1.97 -6.75 3.42
N PRO A 108 -0.66 -7.06 3.55
CA PRO A 108 0.33 -6.12 4.09
C PRO A 108 0.48 -4.86 3.25
N LEU A 109 0.45 -4.96 1.91
CA LEU A 109 0.54 -3.81 1.02
C LEU A 109 -0.62 -2.83 1.25
N ILE A 110 -1.84 -3.35 1.37
CA ILE A 110 -3.05 -2.53 1.59
C ILE A 110 -2.98 -1.86 2.97
N GLU A 111 -2.56 -2.60 4.00
CA GLU A 111 -2.37 -2.04 5.34
C GLU A 111 -1.31 -0.93 5.35
N LYS A 112 -0.19 -1.13 4.64
CA LYS A 112 0.84 -0.10 4.46
C LYS A 112 0.29 1.17 3.81
N MET A 113 -0.56 1.02 2.79
CA MET A 113 -1.18 2.16 2.12
C MET A 113 -2.07 2.98 3.07
N PHE A 114 -2.89 2.33 3.90
CA PHE A 114 -3.78 3.02 4.83
C PHE A 114 -3.07 3.57 6.07
N LYS A 115 -2.07 2.85 6.59
CA LYS A 115 -1.37 3.23 7.84
C LYS A 115 -0.21 4.20 7.62
N GLU A 116 0.51 4.08 6.50
CA GLU A 116 1.71 4.88 6.24
C GLU A 116 1.49 5.95 5.17
N TYR A 117 1.07 5.55 3.97
CA TYR A 117 1.00 6.48 2.84
C TYR A 117 -0.17 7.45 2.93
N ALA A 118 -1.36 6.97 3.31
CA ALA A 118 -2.53 7.83 3.39
C ALA A 118 -2.33 9.00 4.37
N PRO A 119 -1.94 8.80 5.63
CA PRO A 119 -1.68 9.90 6.55
C PRO A 119 -0.49 10.77 6.14
N LYS A 120 0.61 10.17 5.63
CA LYS A 120 1.79 10.91 5.15
C LYS A 120 1.43 11.91 4.06
N TYR A 121 0.71 11.46 3.03
CA TYR A 121 0.37 12.33 1.90
C TYR A 121 -0.81 13.26 2.19
N ASP A 122 -1.68 12.94 3.14
CA ASP A 122 -2.71 13.85 3.62
C ASP A 122 -2.08 15.01 4.43
N ALA A 123 -1.13 14.73 5.31
CA ALA A 123 -0.36 15.75 6.01
C ALA A 123 0.37 16.68 5.01
N ARG A 124 1.07 16.10 4.03
CA ARG A 124 1.74 16.86 2.97
C ARG A 124 0.76 17.73 2.17
N LYS A 125 -0.43 17.22 1.86
CA LYS A 125 -1.45 17.99 1.17
C LYS A 125 -1.89 19.20 1.99
N ASN A 126 -2.06 19.03 3.31
CA ASN A 126 -2.46 20.11 4.21
C ASN A 126 -1.36 21.17 4.34
N GLU A 127 -0.09 20.76 4.38
CA GLU A 127 1.07 21.68 4.44
C GLU A 127 1.26 22.47 3.16
N LEU A 128 1.16 21.82 2.00
CA LEU A 128 1.42 22.45 0.69
C LEU A 128 0.17 23.09 0.07
N GLY A 129 -1.03 22.87 0.62
CA GLY A 129 -2.30 23.30 0.05
C GLY A 129 -2.66 22.58 -1.28
N GLN A 130 -1.83 21.65 -1.74
CA GLN A 130 -1.99 20.99 -3.04
C GLN A 130 -1.79 19.48 -2.91
N GLY A 131 -2.76 18.71 -3.42
CA GLY A 131 -2.67 17.27 -3.53
C GLY A 131 -2.04 16.81 -4.85
N GLY A 132 -1.45 15.61 -4.86
CA GLY A 132 -0.83 15.01 -6.05
C GLY A 132 0.69 15.10 -6.07
N GLY A 133 1.31 14.63 -7.17
CA GLY A 133 2.76 14.62 -7.32
C GLY A 133 3.48 13.75 -6.29
N TYR A 134 2.90 12.60 -5.98
CA TYR A 134 3.48 11.66 -4.98
C TYR A 134 4.67 10.89 -5.50
N THR A 135 4.96 11.00 -6.80
CA THR A 135 6.01 10.24 -7.48
C THR A 135 6.96 11.15 -8.25
N ARG A 136 8.22 10.73 -8.36
CA ARG A 136 9.24 11.40 -9.17
C ARG A 136 9.94 10.41 -10.09
N ILE A 137 10.11 10.79 -11.37
CA ILE A 137 10.87 10.04 -12.36
C ILE A 137 12.26 10.64 -12.45
N LEU A 138 13.29 9.82 -12.23
CA LEU A 138 14.70 10.19 -12.35
C LEU A 138 15.28 9.41 -13.54
N LYS A 139 15.60 10.08 -14.64
CA LYS A 139 16.22 9.44 -15.81
C LYS A 139 17.64 9.00 -15.48
N THR A 140 17.98 7.74 -15.81
CA THR A 140 19.31 7.14 -15.54
C THR A 140 20.17 7.04 -16.81
N GLY A 141 19.54 7.13 -17.99
CA GLY A 141 20.23 7.06 -19.27
C GLY A 141 19.63 6.05 -20.22
N THR A 142 20.38 5.68 -21.25
CA THR A 142 19.97 4.69 -22.25
C THR A 142 20.58 3.32 -21.94
N ARG A 143 19.80 2.27 -22.09
CA ARG A 143 20.21 0.89 -21.89
C ARG A 143 21.03 0.41 -23.09
N ARG A 144 22.13 -0.35 -22.82
CA ARG A 144 22.93 -0.97 -23.89
C ARG A 144 22.08 -2.02 -24.63
N GLY A 145 22.22 -2.12 -25.90
CA GLY A 145 21.57 -3.13 -26.74
C GLY A 145 20.35 -2.59 -27.49
N ASP A 146 19.37 -1.99 -26.82
CA ASP A 146 18.15 -1.47 -27.45
C ASP A 146 17.98 0.06 -27.34
N ALA A 147 18.95 0.75 -26.73
CA ALA A 147 18.92 2.20 -26.51
C ALA A 147 17.65 2.72 -25.80
N ALA A 148 16.90 1.86 -25.11
CA ALA A 148 15.71 2.27 -24.36
C ALA A 148 16.08 3.22 -23.22
N GLU A 149 15.37 4.34 -23.08
CA GLU A 149 15.54 5.25 -21.94
C GLU A 149 15.10 4.58 -20.64
N THR A 150 16.01 4.47 -19.67
CA THR A 150 15.76 3.93 -18.33
C THR A 150 15.60 5.03 -17.30
N CYS A 151 14.85 4.74 -16.25
CA CYS A 151 14.61 5.66 -15.14
C CYS A 151 14.33 4.92 -13.86
N ILE A 152 14.53 5.62 -12.74
CA ILE A 152 14.06 5.24 -11.42
C ILE A 152 12.79 6.03 -11.15
N LEU A 153 11.69 5.32 -10.89
CA LEU A 153 10.44 5.89 -10.39
C LEU A 153 10.42 5.72 -8.88
N LYS A 154 10.29 6.83 -8.15
CA LYS A 154 10.37 6.87 -6.68
C LYS A 154 9.16 7.59 -6.09
N LEU A 155 8.70 7.13 -4.91
CA LEU A 155 7.76 7.84 -4.03
C LEU A 155 8.50 8.96 -3.28
N ILE A 156 7.82 10.10 -3.08
CA ILE A 156 8.39 11.30 -2.42
C ILE A 156 7.97 11.32 -0.96
#